data_98e25f9d628cd416810b54ea744d6e60
#
_entry.id   98e25f9d628cd416810b54ea744d6e60
#
_cell.length_a   1.000
_cell.length_b   1.000
_cell.length_c   1.000
_cell.angle_alpha   90.00
_cell.angle_beta   90.00
_cell.angle_gamma   90.00
#
_symmetry.space_group_name_H-M   'P 1'
#
loop_
_entity.id
_entity.type
_entity.pdbx_description
1 polymer ?
#
loop_
_entity_poly.entity_id
_entity_poly.type
_entity_poly.pdbx_seq_one_letter_code
_entity_poly.pdbx_strand_id
1 'polypeptide(L)'
;MFVISRLRFPPRQSATLRLSHTIMQRTKQPSQIHVAIVGVGLVGSELIHQLLSIPQNVSPFRLISLSSSTRYTFDSTKPIQPTDDWKSALKTSTEKADLLALTGRLHSLVQANERVALVDNTSSDAVAALYPLWLEKGIHVITPNKKAFSGDVDLYNTIIQNSRASGARYLNESTVGAGLPVINTLKELVGTGDKVSNQ
;
A
#
# COMPACT_ATOMS: atom_id res chain seq x y z
N MET A 1 39.47 -17.40 -22.52
CA MET A 1 39.74 -17.27 -23.97
C MET A 1 39.11 -18.45 -24.68
N PHE A 2 37.83 -18.32 -25.04
CA PHE A 2 37.18 -19.22 -25.97
C PHE A 2 36.26 -18.41 -26.89
N VAL A 3 36.61 -18.48 -28.16
CA VAL A 3 35.95 -17.82 -29.31
C VAL A 3 34.80 -18.70 -29.73
N ILE A 4 33.59 -18.14 -29.87
CA ILE A 4 32.53 -18.77 -30.65
C ILE A 4 32.23 -17.85 -31.83
N SER A 5 32.75 -18.27 -32.98
CA SER A 5 32.55 -17.67 -34.27
C SER A 5 31.28 -18.19 -34.96
N ARG A 6 30.51 -17.29 -35.50
CA ARG A 6 29.77 -17.38 -36.78
C ARG A 6 28.68 -18.45 -36.88
N LEU A 7 27.43 -17.99 -36.78
CA LEU A 7 26.34 -18.53 -37.58
C LEU A 7 25.78 -17.40 -38.46
N ARG A 8 26.00 -17.52 -39.78
CA ARG A 8 25.43 -16.68 -40.84
C ARG A 8 24.05 -17.27 -41.21
N PHE A 9 23.02 -16.44 -41.18
CA PHE A 9 21.72 -16.75 -41.82
C PHE A 9 21.61 -15.98 -43.13
N PRO A 10 21.01 -16.59 -44.18
CA PRO A 10 20.86 -15.96 -45.47
C PRO A 10 19.75 -14.88 -45.46
N PRO A 11 19.78 -13.88 -46.37
CA PRO A 11 18.79 -12.83 -46.42
C PRO A 11 17.47 -13.37 -46.98
N ARG A 12 16.35 -13.16 -46.26
CA ARG A 12 15.01 -13.34 -46.80
C ARG A 12 14.55 -12.07 -47.52
N GLN A 13 14.06 -12.29 -48.72
CA GLN A 13 13.54 -11.30 -49.65
C GLN A 13 12.36 -10.51 -49.05
N SER A 14 12.32 -9.26 -49.43
CA SER A 14 11.32 -8.26 -49.13
C SER A 14 9.94 -8.62 -49.69
N ALA A 15 8.93 -8.67 -48.82
CA ALA A 15 7.55 -8.45 -49.18
C ALA A 15 7.06 -7.20 -48.46
N THR A 16 6.91 -6.13 -49.23
CA THR A 16 6.42 -4.83 -48.78
C THR A 16 4.91 -4.94 -48.54
N LEU A 17 4.52 -5.22 -47.34
CA LEU A 17 3.13 -5.01 -46.85
C LEU A 17 3.15 -3.78 -45.94
N ARG A 18 2.72 -2.64 -46.50
CA ARG A 18 2.36 -1.46 -45.71
C ARG A 18 1.11 -1.79 -44.88
N LEU A 19 1.29 -2.27 -43.70
CA LEU A 19 0.28 -2.27 -42.63
C LEU A 19 0.57 -1.06 -41.76
N SER A 20 -0.23 -0.01 -41.95
CA SER A 20 -0.33 1.12 -41.04
C SER A 20 -0.88 0.61 -39.70
N HIS A 21 0.00 0.11 -38.86
CA HIS A 21 -0.31 -0.12 -37.45
C HIS A 21 -0.10 1.19 -36.70
N THR A 22 -1.16 1.98 -36.64
CA THR A 22 -1.33 2.91 -35.53
C THR A 22 -1.44 2.05 -34.26
N ILE A 23 -0.29 1.68 -33.67
CA ILE A 23 -0.21 1.17 -32.33
C ILE A 23 -0.56 2.37 -31.45
N MET A 24 -1.86 2.53 -31.16
CA MET A 24 -2.30 3.28 -30.01
C MET A 24 -1.66 2.57 -28.81
N GLN A 25 -0.50 3.05 -28.39
CA GLN A 25 0.03 2.73 -27.07
C GLN A 25 -1.01 3.27 -26.07
N ARG A 26 -1.94 2.39 -25.72
CA ARG A 26 -2.78 2.56 -24.54
C ARG A 26 -1.80 2.56 -23.38
N THR A 27 -1.28 3.72 -23.01
CA THR A 27 -0.56 3.91 -21.76
C THR A 27 -1.52 3.47 -20.68
N LYS A 28 -1.32 2.24 -20.19
CA LYS A 28 -2.11 1.69 -19.10
C LYS A 28 -1.84 2.61 -17.94
N GLN A 29 -2.80 3.48 -17.60
CA GLN A 29 -2.72 4.33 -16.43
C GLN A 29 -2.33 3.42 -15.26
N PRO A 30 -1.34 3.79 -14.44
CA PRO A 30 -0.98 2.98 -13.29
C PRO A 30 -2.25 2.74 -12.49
N SER A 31 -2.52 1.47 -12.17
CA SER A 31 -3.72 1.11 -11.42
C SER A 31 -3.72 1.88 -10.10
N GLN A 32 -4.72 2.72 -9.92
CA GLN A 32 -4.84 3.61 -8.75
C GLN A 32 -5.02 2.80 -7.47
N ILE A 33 -4.50 3.33 -6.38
CA ILE A 33 -4.60 2.76 -5.03
C ILE A 33 -5.31 3.78 -4.15
N HIS A 34 -6.45 3.44 -3.62
CA HIS A 34 -7.16 4.23 -2.63
C HIS A 34 -6.45 4.11 -1.28
N VAL A 35 -6.07 5.25 -0.70
CA VAL A 35 -5.32 5.31 0.56
C VAL A 35 -6.18 5.93 1.64
N ALA A 36 -6.33 5.22 2.76
CA ALA A 36 -6.90 5.73 3.99
C ALA A 36 -5.80 5.82 5.05
N ILE A 37 -5.72 6.92 5.79
CA ILE A 37 -4.71 7.11 6.85
C ILE A 37 -5.41 7.21 8.20
N VAL A 38 -5.02 6.35 9.13
CA VAL A 38 -5.41 6.38 10.54
C VAL A 38 -4.23 6.88 11.38
N GLY A 39 -4.45 7.94 12.15
CA GLY A 39 -3.40 8.59 12.92
C GLY A 39 -2.71 9.70 12.14
N VAL A 40 -3.22 10.91 12.24
CA VAL A 40 -2.69 12.12 11.59
C VAL A 40 -1.79 12.95 12.52
N GLY A 41 -1.05 12.28 13.41
CA GLY A 41 0.00 12.90 14.24
C GLY A 41 1.21 13.34 13.39
N LEU A 42 2.38 13.47 14.01
CA LEU A 42 3.59 13.91 13.31
C LEU A 42 3.92 13.01 12.11
N VAL A 43 4.00 11.70 12.31
CA VAL A 43 4.32 10.74 11.24
C VAL A 43 3.25 10.73 10.15
N GLY A 44 1.97 10.68 10.54
CA GLY A 44 0.87 10.67 9.58
C GLY A 44 0.78 11.96 8.78
N SER A 45 1.02 13.12 9.39
CA SER A 45 1.04 14.41 8.70
C SER A 45 2.17 14.50 7.68
N GLU A 46 3.34 13.98 8.01
CA GLU A 46 4.46 13.93 7.08
C GLU A 46 4.20 12.99 5.92
N LEU A 47 3.62 11.82 6.18
CA LEU A 47 3.21 10.91 5.11
C LEU A 47 2.17 11.55 4.17
N ILE A 48 1.18 12.26 4.72
CA ILE A 48 0.19 12.99 3.91
C ILE A 48 0.90 14.02 3.01
N HIS A 49 1.82 14.78 3.57
CA HIS A 49 2.60 15.77 2.82
C HIS A 49 3.39 15.10 1.68
N GLN A 50 4.07 13.99 1.96
CA GLN A 50 4.83 13.24 0.95
C GLN A 50 3.92 12.69 -0.16
N LEU A 51 2.79 12.08 0.18
CA LEU A 51 1.83 11.57 -0.81
C LEU A 51 1.27 12.67 -1.71
N LEU A 52 0.95 13.82 -1.14
CA LEU A 52 0.41 14.97 -1.86
C LEU A 52 1.49 15.71 -2.68
N SER A 53 2.79 15.55 -2.36
CA SER A 53 3.89 16.13 -3.12
C SER A 53 4.19 15.37 -4.43
N ILE A 54 3.70 14.13 -4.57
CA ILE A 54 3.86 13.36 -5.81
C ILE A 54 3.01 14.00 -6.91
N PRO A 55 3.58 14.34 -8.08
CA PRO A 55 2.81 14.93 -9.17
C PRO A 55 1.60 14.06 -9.55
N GLN A 56 0.41 14.67 -9.64
CA GLN A 56 -0.86 13.97 -9.84
C GLN A 56 -0.91 13.11 -11.12
N ASN A 57 -0.20 13.53 -12.16
CA ASN A 57 -0.14 12.80 -13.43
C ASN A 57 0.67 11.49 -13.38
N VAL A 58 1.45 11.29 -12.31
CA VAL A 58 2.26 10.06 -12.11
C VAL A 58 1.92 9.35 -10.81
N SER A 59 1.21 9.99 -9.87
CA SER A 59 0.83 9.41 -8.60
C SER A 59 -0.16 8.25 -8.80
N PRO A 60 0.17 7.04 -8.34
CA PRO A 60 -0.80 5.95 -8.29
C PRO A 60 -1.74 6.06 -7.08
N PHE A 61 -1.50 7.00 -6.17
CA PHE A 61 -2.19 7.08 -4.89
C PHE A 61 -3.35 8.09 -4.93
N ARG A 62 -4.48 7.68 -4.39
CA ARG A 62 -5.66 8.52 -4.16
C ARG A 62 -5.94 8.57 -2.67
N LEU A 63 -5.62 9.67 -2.02
CA LEU A 63 -5.86 9.85 -0.59
C LEU A 63 -7.34 10.17 -0.38
N ILE A 64 -8.10 9.19 0.13
CA ILE A 64 -9.57 9.26 0.21
C ILE A 64 -10.11 9.39 1.63
N SER A 65 -9.28 9.14 2.65
CA SER A 65 -9.72 9.19 4.04
C SER A 65 -8.58 9.54 4.97
N LEU A 66 -8.88 10.38 5.94
CA LEU A 66 -8.02 10.69 7.08
C LEU A 66 -8.80 10.48 8.37
N SER A 67 -8.19 9.82 9.35
CA SER A 67 -8.80 9.61 10.67
C SER A 67 -7.86 10.07 11.79
N SER A 68 -8.40 10.90 12.67
CA SER A 68 -7.84 11.19 13.98
C SER A 68 -8.47 10.28 15.04
N SER A 69 -8.13 10.49 16.32
CA SER A 69 -8.78 9.78 17.44
C SER A 69 -10.26 10.15 17.64
N THR A 70 -10.72 11.26 17.08
CA THR A 70 -12.06 11.78 17.35
C THR A 70 -12.94 11.94 16.10
N ARG A 71 -12.34 12.16 14.95
CA ARG A 71 -13.04 12.46 13.69
C ARG A 71 -12.37 11.79 12.51
N TYR A 72 -13.14 11.56 11.44
CA TYR A 72 -12.58 11.15 10.17
C TYR A 72 -13.25 11.84 8.98
N THR A 73 -12.59 11.80 7.83
CA THR A 73 -13.14 12.21 6.53
C THR A 73 -13.08 11.03 5.59
N PHE A 74 -14.04 10.94 4.66
CA PHE A 74 -14.02 9.92 3.62
C PHE A 74 -14.71 10.43 2.36
N ASP A 75 -13.97 10.44 1.26
CA ASP A 75 -14.55 10.68 -0.07
C ASP A 75 -13.75 9.91 -1.14
N SER A 76 -14.33 8.85 -1.67
CA SER A 76 -13.69 8.04 -2.72
C SER A 76 -13.82 8.65 -4.11
N THR A 77 -14.76 9.58 -4.31
CA THR A 77 -15.00 10.23 -5.59
C THR A 77 -14.14 11.48 -5.77
N LYS A 78 -13.88 12.18 -4.67
CA LYS A 78 -13.08 13.41 -4.63
C LYS A 78 -11.90 13.24 -3.66
N PRO A 79 -10.80 12.60 -4.09
CA PRO A 79 -9.61 12.44 -3.25
C PRO A 79 -9.03 13.80 -2.83
N ILE A 80 -8.35 13.79 -1.69
CA ILE A 80 -7.67 14.97 -1.16
C ILE A 80 -6.56 15.41 -2.12
N GLN A 81 -6.54 16.69 -2.46
CA GLN A 81 -5.61 17.31 -3.39
C GLN A 81 -4.48 18.06 -2.66
N PRO A 82 -3.35 18.34 -3.30
CA PRO A 82 -2.25 19.13 -2.71
C PRO A 82 -2.65 20.51 -2.22
N THR A 83 -3.68 21.10 -2.83
CA THR A 83 -4.20 22.43 -2.51
C THR A 83 -5.24 22.44 -1.40
N ASP A 84 -5.70 21.27 -0.96
CA ASP A 84 -6.75 21.16 0.05
C ASP A 84 -6.19 21.40 1.45
N ASP A 85 -6.90 22.18 2.25
CA ASP A 85 -6.63 22.27 3.69
C ASP A 85 -7.25 21.07 4.43
N TRP A 86 -6.60 19.92 4.29
CA TRP A 86 -7.05 18.67 4.90
C TRP A 86 -7.11 18.75 6.44
N LYS A 87 -6.27 19.62 7.06
CA LYS A 87 -6.27 19.78 8.53
C LYS A 87 -7.58 20.44 9.00
N SER A 88 -7.97 21.53 8.36
CA SER A 88 -9.25 22.17 8.63
C SER A 88 -10.43 21.27 8.28
N ALA A 89 -10.39 20.56 7.14
CA ALA A 89 -11.43 19.63 6.75
C ALA A 89 -11.63 18.51 7.79
N LEU A 90 -10.56 17.92 8.29
CA LEU A 90 -10.63 16.90 9.33
C LEU A 90 -11.13 17.49 10.67
N LYS A 91 -10.66 18.68 11.04
CA LYS A 91 -11.05 19.36 12.28
C LYS A 91 -12.53 19.72 12.31
N THR A 92 -13.09 20.11 11.17
CA THR A 92 -14.50 20.53 11.02
C THR A 92 -15.42 19.39 10.60
N SER A 93 -14.89 18.21 10.30
CA SER A 93 -15.71 17.04 9.96
C SER A 93 -16.76 16.76 11.03
N THR A 94 -17.97 16.47 10.62
CA THR A 94 -19.07 16.05 11.48
C THR A 94 -19.04 14.55 11.78
N GLU A 95 -18.27 13.78 11.00
CA GLU A 95 -18.16 12.33 11.18
C GLU A 95 -17.22 12.01 12.35
N LYS A 96 -17.76 11.33 13.37
CA LYS A 96 -16.96 10.83 14.49
C LYS A 96 -16.07 9.68 14.04
N ALA A 97 -14.89 9.56 14.64
CA ALA A 97 -13.99 8.44 14.34
C ALA A 97 -14.67 7.10 14.64
N ASP A 98 -14.91 6.33 13.59
CA ASP A 98 -15.47 4.98 13.61
C ASP A 98 -14.72 4.12 12.59
N LEU A 99 -13.79 3.32 13.10
CA LEU A 99 -12.95 2.48 12.26
C LEU A 99 -13.73 1.29 11.65
N LEU A 100 -14.83 0.85 12.27
CA LEU A 100 -15.67 -0.20 11.70
C LEU A 100 -16.51 0.34 10.55
N ALA A 101 -17.10 1.54 10.69
CA ALA A 101 -17.78 2.22 9.61
C ALA A 101 -16.82 2.52 8.44
N LEU A 102 -15.61 3.00 8.73
CA LEU A 102 -14.55 3.19 7.73
C LEU A 102 -14.21 1.88 7.03
N THR A 103 -14.06 0.77 7.78
CA THR A 103 -13.79 -0.55 7.22
C THR A 103 -14.87 -0.97 6.21
N GLY A 104 -16.14 -0.75 6.53
CA GLY A 104 -17.26 -1.04 5.62
C GLY A 104 -17.15 -0.27 4.30
N ARG A 105 -16.88 1.04 4.38
CA ARG A 105 -16.68 1.91 3.18
C ARG A 105 -15.48 1.45 2.34
N LEU A 106 -14.35 1.12 2.96
CA LEU A 106 -13.16 0.65 2.26
C LEU A 106 -13.40 -0.74 1.62
N HIS A 107 -14.09 -1.63 2.32
CA HIS A 107 -14.43 -2.95 1.78
C HIS A 107 -15.34 -2.86 0.55
N SER A 108 -16.28 -1.91 0.51
CA SER A 108 -17.12 -1.70 -0.67
C SER A 108 -16.28 -1.33 -1.91
N LEU A 109 -15.18 -0.60 -1.76
CA LEU A 109 -14.24 -0.34 -2.86
C LEU A 109 -13.51 -1.62 -3.30
N VAL A 110 -13.09 -2.47 -2.35
CA VAL A 110 -12.47 -3.77 -2.67
C VAL A 110 -13.46 -4.65 -3.46
N GLN A 111 -14.74 -4.69 -3.05
CA GLN A 111 -15.78 -5.41 -3.77
C GLN A 111 -16.04 -4.86 -5.19
N ALA A 112 -15.78 -3.56 -5.41
CA ALA A 112 -15.80 -2.93 -6.72
C ALA A 112 -14.50 -3.17 -7.53
N ASN A 113 -13.64 -4.09 -7.09
CA ASN A 113 -12.34 -4.44 -7.69
C ASN A 113 -11.32 -3.29 -7.67
N GLU A 114 -11.44 -2.37 -6.72
CA GLU A 114 -10.49 -1.29 -6.48
C GLU A 114 -9.40 -1.74 -5.50
N ARG A 115 -8.20 -1.19 -5.65
CA ARG A 115 -7.10 -1.46 -4.70
C ARG A 115 -7.15 -0.47 -3.55
N VAL A 116 -7.15 -1.00 -2.32
CA VAL A 116 -7.30 -0.21 -1.10
C VAL A 116 -6.16 -0.51 -0.15
N ALA A 117 -5.51 0.54 0.35
CA ALA A 117 -4.51 0.46 1.40
C ALA A 117 -4.92 1.34 2.59
N LEU A 118 -4.86 0.78 3.78
CA LEU A 118 -5.01 1.51 5.02
C LEU A 118 -3.63 1.65 5.68
N VAL A 119 -3.26 2.88 6.01
CA VAL A 119 -2.00 3.18 6.70
C VAL A 119 -2.32 3.55 8.14
N ASP A 120 -1.85 2.75 9.10
CA ASP A 120 -1.95 3.05 10.52
C ASP A 120 -0.65 3.69 11.02
N ASN A 121 -0.68 4.97 11.37
CA ASN A 121 0.41 5.71 11.97
C ASN A 121 0.19 5.96 13.48
N THR A 122 -0.61 5.12 14.12
CA THR A 122 -0.84 5.19 15.57
C THR A 122 0.13 4.29 16.35
N SER A 123 0.02 4.34 17.67
CA SER A 123 0.61 3.37 18.61
C SER A 123 -0.47 2.63 19.40
N SER A 124 -1.69 2.55 18.85
CA SER A 124 -2.86 2.00 19.55
C SER A 124 -2.95 0.49 19.38
N ASP A 125 -3.13 -0.22 20.50
CA ASP A 125 -3.43 -1.65 20.51
C ASP A 125 -4.81 -1.92 19.89
N ALA A 126 -5.80 -1.06 20.15
CA ALA A 126 -7.15 -1.20 19.60
C ALA A 126 -7.17 -1.09 18.07
N VAL A 127 -6.30 -0.24 17.49
CA VAL A 127 -6.16 -0.15 16.03
C VAL A 127 -5.46 -1.38 15.48
N ALA A 128 -4.39 -1.84 16.13
CA ALA A 128 -3.66 -3.04 15.72
C ALA A 128 -4.55 -4.31 15.73
N ALA A 129 -5.47 -4.40 16.69
CA ALA A 129 -6.43 -5.50 16.80
C ALA A 129 -7.41 -5.59 15.60
N LEU A 130 -7.54 -4.53 14.79
CA LEU A 130 -8.36 -4.53 13.59
C LEU A 130 -7.64 -5.02 12.32
N TYR A 131 -6.33 -5.23 12.35
CA TYR A 131 -5.59 -5.66 11.17
C TYR A 131 -6.08 -6.99 10.60
N PRO A 132 -6.39 -8.04 11.39
CA PRO A 132 -6.97 -9.26 10.85
C PRO A 132 -8.23 -9.01 10.04
N LEU A 133 -9.14 -8.17 10.54
CA LEU A 133 -10.39 -7.82 9.86
C LEU A 133 -10.14 -7.09 8.54
N TRP A 134 -9.22 -6.12 8.53
CA TRP A 134 -8.89 -5.38 7.31
C TRP A 134 -8.28 -6.27 6.24
N LEU A 135 -7.33 -7.12 6.62
CA LEU A 135 -6.69 -8.08 5.72
C LEU A 135 -7.69 -9.11 5.18
N GLU A 136 -8.56 -9.67 6.03
CA GLU A 136 -9.64 -10.57 5.63
C GLU A 136 -10.53 -9.95 4.54
N LYS A 137 -10.83 -8.65 4.68
CA LYS A 137 -11.62 -7.88 3.71
C LYS A 137 -10.86 -7.42 2.46
N GLY A 138 -9.62 -7.88 2.26
CA GLY A 138 -8.81 -7.52 1.09
C GLY A 138 -8.17 -6.13 1.15
N ILE A 139 -8.23 -5.44 2.31
CA ILE A 139 -7.61 -4.13 2.52
C ILE A 139 -6.15 -4.35 2.90
N HIS A 140 -5.22 -3.80 2.11
CA HIS A 140 -3.80 -3.82 2.45
C HIS A 140 -3.53 -2.97 3.69
N VAL A 141 -2.69 -3.46 4.59
CA VAL A 141 -2.30 -2.74 5.81
C VAL A 141 -0.82 -2.38 5.75
N ILE A 142 -0.53 -1.10 5.99
CA ILE A 142 0.84 -0.55 6.07
C ILE A 142 0.98 0.13 7.42
N THR A 143 2.03 -0.19 8.20
CA THR A 143 2.10 0.37 9.54
C THR A 143 3.52 0.41 10.13
N PRO A 144 3.89 1.51 10.83
CA PRO A 144 4.97 1.56 11.80
C PRO A 144 4.56 1.11 13.21
N ASN A 145 3.27 0.81 13.47
CA ASN A 145 2.77 0.44 14.78
C ASN A 145 3.33 -0.94 15.21
N LYS A 146 4.09 -0.95 16.29
CA LYS A 146 4.78 -2.15 16.79
C LYS A 146 3.86 -3.13 17.52
N LYS A 147 2.67 -2.70 17.92
CA LYS A 147 1.78 -3.47 18.81
C LYS A 147 1.37 -4.82 18.24
N ALA A 148 1.04 -4.88 16.96
CA ALA A 148 0.72 -6.13 16.29
C ALA A 148 1.93 -7.05 16.07
N PHE A 149 3.16 -6.55 16.24
CA PHE A 149 4.39 -7.31 16.02
C PHE A 149 5.07 -7.74 17.33
N SER A 150 4.95 -6.93 18.40
CA SER A 150 5.59 -7.16 19.71
C SER A 150 4.62 -7.56 20.80
N GLY A 151 3.35 -7.75 20.48
CA GLY A 151 2.30 -8.12 21.42
C GLY A 151 1.97 -9.62 21.39
N ASP A 152 0.70 -9.92 21.31
CA ASP A 152 0.17 -11.28 21.27
C ASP A 152 0.57 -12.02 19.99
N VAL A 153 1.15 -13.20 20.15
CA VAL A 153 1.56 -14.10 19.05
C VAL A 153 0.36 -14.57 18.23
N ASP A 154 -0.79 -14.79 18.88
CA ASP A 154 -2.01 -15.24 18.19
C ASP A 154 -2.54 -14.13 17.27
N LEU A 155 -2.47 -12.87 17.69
CA LEU A 155 -2.80 -11.73 16.84
C LEU A 155 -1.90 -11.71 15.60
N TYR A 156 -0.59 -11.85 15.79
CA TYR A 156 0.36 -11.87 14.67
C TYR A 156 0.10 -13.02 13.71
N ASN A 157 -0.11 -14.23 14.22
CA ASN A 157 -0.42 -15.41 13.41
C ASN A 157 -1.70 -15.22 12.59
N THR A 158 -2.75 -14.65 13.20
CA THR A 158 -4.01 -14.34 12.52
C THR A 158 -3.83 -13.30 11.40
N ILE A 159 -3.02 -12.26 11.64
CA ILE A 159 -2.64 -11.26 10.63
C ILE A 159 -1.99 -11.93 9.42
N ILE A 160 -0.99 -12.80 9.65
CA ILE A 160 -0.27 -13.49 8.57
C ILE A 160 -1.20 -14.46 7.83
N GLN A 161 -2.04 -15.19 8.53
CA GLN A 161 -3.02 -16.10 7.94
C GLN A 161 -4.02 -15.37 7.05
N ASN A 162 -4.64 -14.29 7.54
CA ASN A 162 -5.61 -13.51 6.78
C ASN A 162 -4.98 -12.81 5.57
N SER A 163 -3.75 -12.30 5.72
CA SER A 163 -2.99 -11.73 4.61
C SER A 163 -2.77 -12.75 3.48
N ARG A 164 -2.38 -13.98 3.83
CA ARG A 164 -2.18 -15.06 2.85
C ARG A 164 -3.48 -15.51 2.20
N ALA A 165 -4.54 -15.65 2.97
CA ALA A 165 -5.84 -16.13 2.49
C ALA A 165 -6.51 -15.14 1.54
N SER A 166 -6.47 -13.85 1.82
CA SER A 166 -7.10 -12.80 1.01
C SER A 166 -6.23 -12.25 -0.11
N GLY A 167 -4.89 -12.45 -0.04
CA GLY A 167 -3.92 -11.79 -0.90
C GLY A 167 -3.64 -10.32 -0.52
N ALA A 168 -4.31 -9.78 0.50
CA ALA A 168 -4.01 -8.46 1.02
C ALA A 168 -2.63 -8.45 1.71
N ARG A 169 -1.86 -7.40 1.51
CA ARG A 169 -0.50 -7.30 2.04
C ARG A 169 -0.49 -6.66 3.42
N TYR A 170 0.29 -7.23 4.32
CA TYR A 170 0.68 -6.64 5.58
C TYR A 170 2.13 -6.15 5.49
N LEU A 171 2.32 -4.84 5.47
CA LEU A 171 3.61 -4.18 5.31
C LEU A 171 3.98 -3.46 6.61
N ASN A 172 4.92 -4.04 7.34
CA ASN A 172 5.33 -3.60 8.67
C ASN A 172 6.84 -3.25 8.76
N GLU A 173 7.48 -2.97 7.63
CA GLU A 173 8.93 -2.70 7.57
C GLU A 173 9.36 -1.60 8.54
N SER A 174 8.57 -0.52 8.63
CA SER A 174 8.88 0.63 9.48
C SER A 174 8.71 0.37 10.98
N THR A 175 8.34 -0.84 11.40
CA THR A 175 8.24 -1.18 12.84
C THR A 175 9.61 -1.37 13.48
N VAL A 176 10.63 -1.76 12.72
CA VAL A 176 12.01 -2.01 13.17
C VAL A 176 12.99 -1.30 12.26
N GLY A 177 14.02 -0.68 12.84
CA GLY A 177 15.10 -0.06 12.06
C GLY A 177 14.74 1.25 11.38
N ALA A 178 13.62 1.87 11.72
CA ALA A 178 13.13 3.12 11.11
C ALA A 178 13.03 3.01 9.57
N GLY A 179 13.88 3.70 8.82
CA GLY A 179 13.91 3.66 7.35
C GLY A 179 14.81 2.57 6.75
N LEU A 180 15.41 1.71 7.58
CA LEU A 180 16.28 0.63 7.08
C LEU A 180 15.45 -0.61 6.72
N PRO A 181 15.76 -1.33 5.63
CA PRO A 181 15.02 -2.52 5.18
C PRO A 181 15.43 -3.76 6.00
N VAL A 182 15.22 -3.74 7.32
CA VAL A 182 15.68 -4.78 8.25
C VAL A 182 14.86 -6.05 8.12
N ILE A 183 13.52 -5.93 8.17
CA ILE A 183 12.62 -7.09 8.18
C ILE A 183 12.67 -7.83 6.85
N ASN A 184 12.63 -7.13 5.72
CA ASN A 184 12.68 -7.75 4.41
C ASN A 184 14.04 -8.40 4.16
N THR A 185 15.14 -7.75 4.55
CA THR A 185 16.48 -8.33 4.44
C THR A 185 16.59 -9.63 5.23
N LEU A 186 16.11 -9.66 6.48
CA LEU A 186 16.11 -10.88 7.29
C LEU A 186 15.25 -12.00 6.67
N LYS A 187 14.08 -11.65 6.15
CA LYS A 187 13.21 -12.63 5.46
C LYS A 187 13.86 -13.22 4.21
N GLU A 188 14.55 -12.40 3.43
CA GLU A 188 15.29 -12.84 2.25
C GLU A 188 16.45 -13.75 2.62
N LEU A 189 17.27 -13.38 3.61
CA LEU A 189 18.38 -14.22 4.10
C LEU A 189 17.89 -15.60 4.57
N VAL A 190 16.85 -15.63 5.41
CA VAL A 190 16.24 -16.89 5.86
C VAL A 190 15.67 -17.69 4.69
N GLY A 191 15.02 -17.03 3.74
CA GLY A 191 14.42 -17.64 2.55
C GLY A 191 15.45 -18.23 1.59
N THR A 192 16.68 -17.70 1.55
CA THR A 192 17.81 -18.21 0.76
C THR A 192 18.62 -19.29 1.49
N GLY A 193 18.24 -19.63 2.72
CA GLY A 193 18.87 -20.72 3.49
C GLY A 193 19.99 -20.27 4.44
N ASP A 194 20.21 -18.99 4.59
CA ASP A 194 21.15 -18.46 5.58
C ASP A 194 20.67 -18.72 7.01
N LYS A 195 21.61 -19.09 7.88
CA LYS A 195 21.31 -19.33 9.30
C LYS A 195 21.49 -18.02 10.08
N VAL A 196 20.41 -17.51 10.64
CA VAL A 196 20.49 -16.44 11.64
C VAL A 196 20.71 -17.08 13.01
N SER A 197 21.94 -16.97 13.55
CA SER A 197 22.26 -17.47 14.89
C SER A 197 21.98 -16.39 15.94
N ASN A 198 21.31 -16.79 17.04
CA ASN A 198 21.30 -15.98 18.26
C ASN A 198 22.68 -16.13 18.93
N GLN A 199 23.47 -15.08 18.91
CA GLN A 199 24.65 -14.93 19.78
C GLN A 199 24.31 -14.03 20.94
#